data_9df34eca0bfa60a127307b92d0fd8061
#
_entry.id   9df34eca0bfa60a127307b92d0fd8061
#
_cell.length_a   1.000
_cell.length_b   1.000
_cell.length_c   1.000
_cell.angle_alpha   90.00
_cell.angle_beta   90.00
_cell.angle_gamma   90.00
#
_symmetry.space_group_name_H-M   'P 1'
#
loop_
_entity.id
_entity.type
_entity.pdbx_description
1 polymer ?
#
loop_
_entity_poly.entity_id
_entity_poly.type
_entity_poly.pdbx_seq_one_letter_code
_entity_poly.pdbx_strand_id
1 'polypeptide(L)'
;MRATEFITEAGTSLDFTHGGNVVKQKVYQTMADAGYKKVGRGVDASVWTKDVGSVIKIITSGQTPFLKFYKFCRAHPDNPHLPRFMPIQGQDHMVFKLYGAKFLQASMEKLQKIRSNSPQEFLIWYLEDAAGKNHSWDKVVTELTANQGSELWKYEKQFPIKTLQIIYKTLTKTPDHWLSLYKTIVALRKHIGSASWDLHTDNAMRRSDGTVVITDPYTD
;
A
#
# COMPACT_ATOMS: atom_id res chain seq x y z
N MET A 1 -23.12 -0.80 19.77
CA MET A 1 -22.14 0.26 20.04
C MET A 1 -21.69 0.83 18.69
N ARG A 2 -21.98 2.07 18.39
CA ARG A 2 -21.61 2.71 17.12
C ARG A 2 -20.17 3.21 17.22
N ALA A 3 -19.40 3.18 16.15
CA ALA A 3 -18.00 3.66 16.13
C ALA A 3 -17.82 5.12 16.62
N THR A 4 -18.89 5.87 16.74
CA THR A 4 -18.97 7.23 17.27
C THR A 4 -18.78 7.36 18.78
N GLU A 5 -18.95 6.28 19.54
CA GLU A 5 -18.86 6.34 21.02
C GLU A 5 -17.42 6.34 21.53
N PHE A 6 -16.44 6.23 20.63
CA PHE A 6 -15.02 6.19 20.98
C PHE A 6 -14.36 7.55 21.26
N ILE A 7 -15.09 8.66 21.08
CA ILE A 7 -14.46 10.00 20.97
C ILE A 7 -14.60 10.85 22.23
N THR A 8 -15.34 10.45 23.24
CA THR A 8 -15.71 11.34 24.35
C THR A 8 -15.24 10.91 25.72
N GLU A 9 -13.96 10.64 25.92
CA GLU A 9 -13.44 10.76 27.28
C GLU A 9 -12.10 11.48 27.31
N ALA A 10 -12.12 12.53 28.10
CA ALA A 10 -11.14 13.58 28.20
C ALA A 10 -9.85 13.18 28.91
N GLY A 11 -8.75 13.72 28.39
CA GLY A 11 -7.75 14.40 29.18
C GLY A 11 -6.94 13.59 30.18
N THR A 12 -5.86 12.99 29.71
CA THR A 12 -4.56 13.11 30.38
C THR A 12 -3.47 12.96 29.32
N SER A 13 -2.58 13.94 29.27
CA SER A 13 -1.39 13.92 28.45
C SER A 13 -0.51 12.74 28.90
N LEU A 14 -0.36 11.73 28.07
CA LEU A 14 0.55 10.63 28.29
C LEU A 14 1.82 10.87 27.48
N ASP A 15 2.95 10.88 28.19
CA ASP A 15 4.28 10.98 27.62
C ASP A 15 4.57 9.74 26.73
N PHE A 16 4.88 9.98 25.47
CA PHE A 16 4.96 8.96 24.42
C PHE A 16 6.22 8.10 24.45
N THR A 17 7.24 8.47 25.21
CA THR A 17 8.53 7.75 25.24
C THR A 17 8.42 6.34 25.86
N HIS A 18 7.44 6.09 26.73
CA HIS A 18 7.20 4.77 27.34
C HIS A 18 5.75 4.26 27.18
N GLY A 19 4.79 5.11 26.82
CA GLY A 19 3.35 4.80 26.74
C GLY A 19 2.84 4.31 25.39
N GLY A 20 3.62 4.45 24.29
CA GLY A 20 3.16 4.16 22.93
C GLY A 20 2.64 2.73 22.73
N ASN A 21 3.22 1.75 23.40
CA ASN A 21 2.75 0.37 23.36
C ASN A 21 1.41 0.17 24.10
N VAL A 22 1.20 0.84 25.22
CA VAL A 22 -0.03 0.71 26.01
C VAL A 22 -1.22 1.30 25.27
N VAL A 23 -1.05 2.48 24.66
CA VAL A 23 -2.11 3.12 23.87
C VAL A 23 -2.43 2.31 22.62
N LYS A 24 -1.42 1.79 21.93
CA LYS A 24 -1.58 0.91 20.77
C LYS A 24 -2.34 -0.37 21.14
N GLN A 25 -2.05 -0.98 22.29
CA GLN A 25 -2.76 -2.15 22.79
C GLN A 25 -4.23 -1.84 23.13
N LYS A 26 -4.52 -0.69 23.73
CA LYS A 26 -5.90 -0.26 24.02
C LYS A 26 -6.70 -0.04 22.72
N VAL A 27 -6.11 0.59 21.69
CA VAL A 27 -6.74 0.72 20.36
C VAL A 27 -7.05 -0.68 19.80
N TYR A 28 -6.12 -1.61 19.92
CA TYR A 28 -6.31 -2.97 19.41
C TYR A 28 -7.43 -3.71 20.18
N GLN A 29 -7.47 -3.57 21.49
CA GLN A 29 -8.54 -4.15 22.29
C GLN A 29 -9.90 -3.57 21.91
N THR A 30 -9.97 -2.25 21.77
CA THR A 30 -11.20 -1.56 21.36
C THR A 30 -11.71 -2.03 19.99
N MET A 31 -10.82 -2.23 19.02
CA MET A 31 -11.21 -2.78 17.72
C MET A 31 -11.71 -4.22 17.83
N ALA A 32 -11.06 -5.05 18.66
CA ALA A 32 -11.48 -6.43 18.90
C ALA A 32 -12.85 -6.48 19.58
N ASP A 33 -13.08 -5.67 20.62
CA ASP A 33 -14.34 -5.58 21.35
C ASP A 33 -15.50 -5.10 20.44
N ALA A 34 -15.19 -4.24 19.45
CA ALA A 34 -16.12 -3.81 18.41
C ALA A 34 -16.37 -4.90 17.33
N GLY A 35 -15.76 -6.08 17.45
CA GLY A 35 -15.95 -7.22 16.55
C GLY A 35 -15.07 -7.18 15.29
N TYR A 36 -14.06 -6.31 15.24
CA TYR A 36 -13.10 -6.31 14.15
C TYR A 36 -12.02 -7.38 14.35
N LYS A 37 -11.61 -8.01 13.25
CA LYS A 37 -10.50 -8.96 13.22
C LYS A 37 -9.27 -8.28 12.59
N LYS A 38 -8.13 -8.41 13.24
CA LYS A 38 -6.87 -7.91 12.72
C LYS A 38 -6.40 -8.82 11.57
N VAL A 39 -6.13 -8.22 10.40
CA VAL A 39 -5.73 -8.94 9.18
C VAL A 39 -4.36 -8.52 8.66
N GLY A 40 -3.80 -7.44 9.19
CA GLY A 40 -2.47 -6.96 8.82
C GLY A 40 -1.82 -6.13 9.92
N ARG A 41 -0.47 -6.06 9.88
CA ARG A 41 0.34 -5.24 10.77
C ARG A 41 1.56 -4.72 10.01
N GLY A 42 1.77 -3.41 10.06
CA GLY A 42 3.03 -2.75 9.72
C GLY A 42 3.69 -2.16 10.96
N VAL A 43 4.80 -1.46 10.78
CA VAL A 43 5.51 -0.74 11.85
C VAL A 43 4.60 0.35 12.41
N ASP A 44 4.01 1.14 11.52
CA ASP A 44 3.26 2.36 11.85
C ASP A 44 1.74 2.20 11.71
N ALA A 45 1.26 1.04 11.27
CA ALA A 45 -0.14 0.81 11.00
C ALA A 45 -0.61 -0.59 11.38
N SER A 46 -1.94 -0.72 11.52
CA SER A 46 -2.63 -2.01 11.62
C SER A 46 -3.86 -2.00 10.72
N VAL A 47 -4.19 -3.17 10.17
CA VAL A 47 -5.32 -3.35 9.26
C VAL A 47 -6.32 -4.29 9.89
N TRP A 48 -7.57 -3.88 9.89
CA TRP A 48 -8.68 -4.55 10.54
C TRP A 48 -9.84 -4.75 9.57
N THR A 49 -10.60 -5.83 9.73
CA THR A 49 -11.81 -6.10 8.94
C THR A 49 -12.94 -6.56 9.85
N LYS A 50 -14.16 -6.14 9.51
CA LYS A 50 -15.38 -6.68 10.09
C LYS A 50 -16.20 -7.37 8.99
N ASP A 51 -16.07 -6.88 7.77
CA ASP A 51 -16.84 -7.29 6.60
C ASP A 51 -15.94 -7.96 5.55
N VAL A 52 -16.58 -8.60 4.56
CA VAL A 52 -15.88 -9.33 3.51
C VAL A 52 -15.19 -8.38 2.51
N GLY A 53 -15.77 -7.20 2.25
CA GLY A 53 -15.36 -6.31 1.14
C GLY A 53 -14.45 -5.16 1.54
N SER A 54 -14.32 -4.84 2.84
CA SER A 54 -13.59 -3.64 3.29
C SER A 54 -12.61 -3.93 4.43
N VAL A 55 -11.64 -3.03 4.55
CA VAL A 55 -10.71 -3.00 5.67
C VAL A 55 -10.59 -1.57 6.22
N ILE A 56 -10.29 -1.48 7.51
CA ILE A 56 -9.92 -0.24 8.18
C ILE A 56 -8.43 -0.27 8.45
N LYS A 57 -7.70 0.71 7.95
CA LYS A 57 -6.29 0.95 8.27
C LYS A 57 -6.23 2.00 9.37
N ILE A 58 -5.58 1.65 10.48
CA ILE A 58 -5.31 2.56 11.61
C ILE A 58 -3.82 2.86 11.58
N ILE A 59 -3.45 4.13 11.43
CA ILE A 59 -2.08 4.60 11.36
C ILE A 59 -1.77 5.33 12.66
N THR A 60 -0.72 4.89 13.34
CA THR A 60 -0.28 5.39 14.66
C THR A 60 0.86 6.40 14.55
N SER A 61 1.74 6.24 13.56
CA SER A 61 2.85 7.12 13.19
C SER A 61 2.92 7.20 11.66
N GLY A 62 3.82 8.00 11.09
CA GLY A 62 3.93 8.11 9.63
C GLY A 62 2.67 8.65 8.95
N GLN A 63 1.88 9.48 9.64
CA GLN A 63 0.59 9.94 9.11
C GLN A 63 0.74 10.86 7.89
N THR A 64 1.83 11.63 7.84
CA THR A 64 2.07 12.59 6.76
C THR A 64 2.30 11.91 5.41
N PRO A 65 3.19 10.91 5.29
CA PRO A 65 3.36 10.13 4.06
C PRO A 65 2.06 9.49 3.60
N PHE A 66 1.34 8.84 4.53
CA PHE A 66 0.06 8.21 4.19
C PHE A 66 -0.97 9.23 3.71
N LEU A 67 -1.08 10.41 4.34
CA LEU A 67 -2.01 11.46 3.90
C LEU A 67 -1.66 12.01 2.51
N LYS A 68 -0.37 12.12 2.17
CA LYS A 68 0.07 12.47 0.81
C LYS A 68 -0.41 11.43 -0.20
N PHE A 69 -0.18 10.15 0.08
CA PHE A 69 -0.64 9.06 -0.75
C PHE A 69 -2.17 9.03 -0.87
N TYR A 70 -2.88 9.17 0.25
CA TYR A 70 -4.34 9.24 0.28
C TYR A 70 -4.89 10.36 -0.62
N LYS A 71 -4.32 11.58 -0.52
CA LYS A 71 -4.71 12.71 -1.37
C LYS A 71 -4.45 12.43 -2.85
N PHE A 72 -3.34 11.79 -3.17
CA PHE A 72 -3.03 11.37 -4.53
C PHE A 72 -4.10 10.39 -5.06
N CYS A 73 -4.46 9.38 -4.28
CA CYS A 73 -5.50 8.42 -4.67
C CYS A 73 -6.85 9.11 -4.92
N ARG A 74 -7.23 10.06 -4.05
CA ARG A 74 -8.49 10.82 -4.19
C ARG A 74 -8.50 11.74 -5.41
N ALA A 75 -7.35 12.22 -5.84
CA ALA A 75 -7.21 13.03 -7.06
C ALA A 75 -7.24 12.17 -8.35
N HIS A 76 -7.07 10.84 -8.22
CA HIS A 76 -7.02 9.92 -9.35
C HIS A 76 -7.96 8.72 -9.14
N PRO A 77 -9.28 8.94 -8.96
CA PRO A 77 -10.23 7.89 -8.55
C PRO A 77 -10.40 6.77 -9.59
N ASP A 78 -10.17 7.07 -10.87
CA ASP A 78 -10.31 6.12 -11.98
C ASP A 78 -9.03 5.31 -12.24
N ASN A 79 -7.94 5.57 -11.51
CA ASN A 79 -6.71 4.82 -11.69
C ASN A 79 -6.87 3.40 -11.10
N PRO A 80 -6.78 2.34 -11.92
CA PRO A 80 -7.02 0.97 -11.45
C PRO A 80 -5.92 0.45 -10.50
N HIS A 81 -4.77 1.10 -10.43
CA HIS A 81 -3.63 0.70 -9.61
C HIS A 81 -3.55 1.42 -8.27
N LEU A 82 -4.56 2.21 -7.93
CA LEU A 82 -4.68 2.87 -6.64
C LEU A 82 -5.84 2.25 -5.83
N PRO A 83 -5.74 2.21 -4.49
CA PRO A 83 -6.79 1.67 -3.66
C PRO A 83 -8.02 2.57 -3.68
N ARG A 84 -9.19 1.94 -3.64
CA ARG A 84 -10.47 2.64 -3.49
C ARG A 84 -10.71 2.91 -2.03
N PHE A 85 -10.70 4.18 -1.65
CA PHE A 85 -11.06 4.61 -0.30
C PHE A 85 -12.58 4.81 -0.18
N MET A 86 -13.11 4.39 0.96
CA MET A 86 -14.53 4.50 1.28
C MET A 86 -14.72 5.51 2.40
N PRO A 87 -15.80 6.31 2.37
CA PRO A 87 -16.07 7.24 3.45
C PRO A 87 -16.36 6.50 4.77
N ILE A 88 -15.88 7.05 5.86
CA ILE A 88 -16.20 6.63 7.22
C ILE A 88 -17.17 7.69 7.78
N GLN A 89 -18.43 7.32 8.04
CA GLN A 89 -19.45 8.24 8.55
C GLN A 89 -19.58 9.54 7.72
N GLY A 90 -19.51 9.41 6.39
CA GLY A 90 -19.57 10.54 5.48
C GLY A 90 -18.29 11.36 5.35
N GLN A 91 -17.23 11.01 6.08
CA GLN A 91 -15.91 11.63 5.98
C GLN A 91 -14.95 10.72 5.21
N ASP A 92 -14.06 11.31 4.45
CA ASP A 92 -13.08 10.59 3.65
C ASP A 92 -12.07 9.81 4.52
N HIS A 93 -11.69 10.38 5.65
CA HIS A 93 -10.86 9.75 6.67
C HIS A 93 -11.14 10.41 8.02
N MET A 94 -10.76 9.77 9.09
CA MET A 94 -10.93 10.30 10.44
C MET A 94 -9.58 10.43 11.13
N VAL A 95 -9.34 11.61 11.71
CA VAL A 95 -8.27 11.82 12.68
C VAL A 95 -8.91 11.85 14.05
N PHE A 96 -8.54 10.94 14.92
CA PHE A 96 -9.04 10.89 16.28
C PHE A 96 -7.89 10.89 17.29
N LYS A 97 -8.20 11.32 18.50
CA LYS A 97 -7.27 11.28 19.63
C LYS A 97 -7.78 10.24 20.63
N LEU A 98 -6.89 9.40 21.09
CA LEU A 98 -7.18 8.44 22.14
C LEU A 98 -6.00 8.45 23.10
N TYR A 99 -6.26 8.65 24.39
CA TYR A 99 -5.23 8.75 25.43
C TYR A 99 -4.10 9.74 25.07
N GLY A 100 -4.46 10.89 24.51
CA GLY A 100 -3.50 11.93 24.08
C GLY A 100 -2.79 11.67 22.75
N ALA A 101 -2.86 10.47 22.20
CA ALA A 101 -2.29 10.12 20.89
C ALA A 101 -3.22 10.46 19.74
N LYS A 102 -2.63 10.91 18.63
CA LYS A 102 -3.35 11.07 17.37
C LYS A 102 -3.25 9.78 16.55
N PHE A 103 -4.38 9.36 16.01
CA PHE A 103 -4.50 8.24 15.06
C PHE A 103 -5.21 8.72 13.81
N LEU A 104 -4.82 8.16 12.69
CA LEU A 104 -5.54 8.32 11.45
C LEU A 104 -6.22 7.00 11.10
N GLN A 105 -7.50 7.07 10.76
CA GLN A 105 -8.29 5.94 10.32
C GLN A 105 -8.73 6.17 8.88
N ALA A 106 -8.50 5.20 8.02
CA ALA A 106 -8.96 5.19 6.65
C ALA A 106 -9.65 3.86 6.34
N SER A 107 -10.80 3.92 5.67
CA SER A 107 -11.47 2.74 5.14
C SER A 107 -11.14 2.57 3.67
N MET A 108 -10.83 1.36 3.27
CA MET A 108 -10.46 1.04 1.89
C MET A 108 -10.96 -0.34 1.48
N GLU A 109 -10.97 -0.61 0.19
CA GLU A 109 -11.30 -1.92 -0.33
C GLU A 109 -10.36 -2.99 0.23
N LYS A 110 -10.91 -4.22 0.38
CA LYS A 110 -10.11 -5.37 0.81
C LYS A 110 -9.38 -5.94 -0.39
N LEU A 111 -8.08 -6.01 -0.29
CA LEU A 111 -7.18 -6.53 -1.31
C LEU A 111 -6.54 -7.84 -0.85
N GLN A 112 -6.03 -8.61 -1.79
CA GLN A 112 -5.31 -9.84 -1.55
C GLN A 112 -3.80 -9.59 -1.61
N LYS A 113 -3.03 -10.29 -0.78
CA LYS A 113 -1.57 -10.26 -0.87
C LYS A 113 -1.10 -10.83 -2.22
N ILE A 114 -0.08 -10.22 -2.79
CA ILE A 114 0.66 -10.82 -3.89
C ILE A 114 1.51 -11.94 -3.30
N ARG A 115 1.51 -13.08 -3.98
CA ARG A 115 2.27 -14.24 -3.53
C ARG A 115 3.78 -13.95 -3.68
N SER A 116 4.54 -14.19 -2.62
CA SER A 116 5.99 -14.07 -2.66
C SER A 116 6.61 -15.02 -3.69
N ASN A 117 7.68 -14.58 -4.32
CA ASN A 117 8.35 -15.27 -5.43
C ASN A 117 7.44 -15.52 -6.64
N SER A 118 6.41 -14.68 -6.82
CA SER A 118 5.55 -14.74 -8.00
C SER A 118 6.09 -13.87 -9.14
N PRO A 119 5.72 -14.19 -10.39
CA PRO A 119 6.04 -13.33 -11.54
C PRO A 119 5.53 -11.89 -11.38
N GLN A 120 4.41 -11.70 -10.70
CA GLN A 120 3.85 -10.37 -10.43
C GLN A 120 4.72 -9.56 -9.47
N GLU A 121 5.22 -10.19 -8.41
CA GLU A 121 6.15 -9.54 -7.48
C GLU A 121 7.41 -9.05 -8.19
N PHE A 122 8.03 -9.94 -8.98
CA PHE A 122 9.20 -9.58 -9.76
C PHE A 122 8.93 -8.41 -10.70
N LEU A 123 7.79 -8.43 -11.40
CA LEU A 123 7.44 -7.39 -12.35
C LEU A 123 7.24 -6.03 -11.66
N ILE A 124 6.68 -6.02 -10.45
CA ILE A 124 6.56 -4.79 -9.65
C ILE A 124 7.94 -4.22 -9.33
N TRP A 125 8.86 -5.06 -8.85
CA TRP A 125 10.23 -4.62 -8.53
C TRP A 125 10.98 -4.11 -9.75
N TYR A 126 10.84 -4.79 -10.88
CA TYR A 126 11.45 -4.37 -12.13
C TYR A 126 10.89 -3.00 -12.60
N LEU A 127 9.58 -2.83 -12.57
CA LEU A 127 8.94 -1.56 -12.94
C LEU A 127 9.31 -0.43 -11.97
N GLU A 128 9.46 -0.75 -10.70
CA GLU A 128 9.90 0.19 -9.67
C GLU A 128 11.34 0.66 -9.93
N ASP A 129 12.28 -0.26 -10.17
CA ASP A 129 13.67 0.05 -10.49
C ASP A 129 13.78 0.88 -11.79
N ALA A 130 13.05 0.47 -12.83
CA ALA A 130 13.00 1.20 -14.10
C ALA A 130 12.45 2.62 -13.93
N ALA A 131 11.41 2.81 -13.12
CA ALA A 131 10.87 4.13 -12.79
C ALA A 131 11.86 4.98 -12.01
N GLY A 132 12.63 4.38 -11.09
CA GLY A 132 13.71 5.04 -10.36
C GLY A 132 14.82 5.54 -11.26
N LYS A 133 15.11 4.82 -12.32
CA LYS A 133 16.10 5.18 -13.36
C LYS A 133 15.54 6.09 -14.45
N ASN A 134 14.28 6.47 -14.38
CA ASN A 134 13.57 7.27 -15.41
C ASN A 134 13.60 6.62 -16.81
N HIS A 135 13.53 5.29 -16.90
CA HIS A 135 13.47 4.59 -18.18
C HIS A 135 12.18 4.95 -18.93
N SER A 136 12.23 5.01 -20.27
CA SER A 136 11.02 5.04 -21.07
C SER A 136 10.34 3.67 -21.06
N TRP A 137 9.03 3.65 -21.35
CA TRP A 137 8.33 2.36 -21.49
C TRP A 137 8.91 1.46 -22.57
N ASP A 138 9.30 2.05 -23.71
CA ASP A 138 9.94 1.29 -24.80
C ASP A 138 11.24 0.63 -24.34
N LYS A 139 12.03 1.33 -23.53
CA LYS A 139 13.23 0.75 -22.91
C LYS A 139 12.88 -0.39 -21.97
N VAL A 140 11.87 -0.22 -21.11
CA VAL A 140 11.37 -1.28 -20.22
C VAL A 140 10.99 -2.54 -21.00
N VAL A 141 10.20 -2.38 -22.07
CA VAL A 141 9.79 -3.50 -22.93
C VAL A 141 10.99 -4.13 -23.63
N THR A 142 11.88 -3.31 -24.22
CA THR A 142 13.07 -3.79 -24.94
C THR A 142 13.97 -4.61 -24.01
N GLU A 143 14.25 -4.15 -22.80
CA GLU A 143 15.08 -4.88 -21.84
C GLU A 143 14.46 -6.19 -21.41
N LEU A 144 13.13 -6.24 -21.20
CA LEU A 144 12.43 -7.47 -20.87
C LEU A 144 12.33 -8.44 -22.04
N THR A 145 12.27 -7.93 -23.28
CA THR A 145 12.14 -8.76 -24.48
C THR A 145 13.49 -9.26 -25.02
N ALA A 146 14.55 -8.48 -24.85
CA ALA A 146 15.86 -8.79 -25.41
C ALA A 146 16.50 -10.06 -24.81
N ASN A 147 15.92 -10.68 -23.78
CA ASN A 147 16.43 -11.90 -23.10
C ASN A 147 17.93 -11.84 -22.74
N GLN A 148 18.56 -10.70 -22.94
CA GLN A 148 19.99 -10.47 -22.89
C GLN A 148 20.37 -9.29 -21.99
N GLY A 149 19.38 -8.69 -21.31
CA GLY A 149 19.64 -7.52 -20.51
C GLY A 149 20.50 -7.88 -19.30
N SER A 150 21.72 -7.35 -19.26
CA SER A 150 22.63 -7.42 -18.11
C SER A 150 21.97 -6.98 -16.79
N GLU A 151 20.90 -6.23 -16.83
CA GLU A 151 20.12 -5.77 -15.69
C GLU A 151 19.22 -6.88 -15.09
N LEU A 152 18.69 -7.79 -15.91
CA LEU A 152 17.93 -8.96 -15.42
C LEU A 152 18.82 -9.95 -14.68
N TRP A 153 20.13 -10.00 -14.99
CA TRP A 153 21.11 -10.82 -14.28
C TRP A 153 21.16 -10.55 -12.77
N LYS A 154 20.85 -9.34 -12.33
CA LYS A 154 20.76 -9.04 -10.90
C LYS A 154 19.67 -9.86 -10.21
N TYR A 155 18.65 -10.24 -10.97
CA TYR A 155 17.50 -10.98 -10.49
C TYR A 155 17.55 -12.46 -10.84
N GLU A 156 18.42 -12.90 -11.78
CA GLU A 156 18.58 -14.31 -12.13
C GLU A 156 18.99 -15.17 -10.93
N LYS A 157 19.79 -14.62 -10.02
CA LYS A 157 20.15 -15.31 -8.77
C LYS A 157 18.94 -15.53 -7.84
N GLN A 158 17.87 -14.77 -8.03
CA GLN A 158 16.66 -14.83 -7.20
C GLN A 158 15.50 -15.55 -7.90
N PHE A 159 15.50 -15.59 -9.24
CA PHE A 159 14.38 -16.16 -10.00
C PHE A 159 14.87 -17.14 -11.09
N PRO A 160 14.29 -18.34 -11.16
CA PRO A 160 14.59 -19.28 -12.23
C PRO A 160 14.27 -18.71 -13.62
N ILE A 161 15.03 -19.10 -14.64
CA ILE A 161 14.83 -18.71 -16.06
C ILE A 161 13.36 -18.91 -16.51
N LYS A 162 12.73 -19.98 -16.06
CA LYS A 162 11.30 -20.23 -16.33
C LYS A 162 10.39 -19.10 -15.81
N THR A 163 10.75 -18.49 -14.71
CA THR A 163 9.99 -17.35 -14.15
C THR A 163 10.10 -16.13 -15.04
N LEU A 164 11.28 -15.84 -15.58
CA LEU A 164 11.50 -14.74 -16.52
C LEU A 164 10.70 -14.92 -17.81
N GLN A 165 10.62 -16.14 -18.34
CA GLN A 165 9.78 -16.46 -19.50
C GLN A 165 8.28 -16.23 -19.23
N ILE A 166 7.82 -16.59 -18.02
CA ILE A 166 6.42 -16.35 -17.61
C ILE A 166 6.16 -14.84 -17.48
N ILE A 167 7.10 -14.09 -16.93
CA ILE A 167 7.00 -12.62 -16.80
C ILE A 167 6.88 -11.98 -18.18
N TYR A 168 7.75 -12.33 -19.10
CA TYR A 168 7.69 -11.85 -20.48
C TYR A 168 6.33 -12.16 -21.12
N LYS A 169 5.89 -13.42 -21.03
CA LYS A 169 4.59 -13.84 -21.53
C LYS A 169 3.42 -13.08 -20.88
N THR A 170 3.54 -12.78 -19.60
CA THR A 170 2.51 -12.03 -18.86
C THR A 170 2.47 -10.58 -19.31
N LEU A 171 3.63 -9.94 -19.48
CA LEU A 171 3.73 -8.56 -19.93
C LEU A 171 3.21 -8.40 -21.37
N THR A 172 3.60 -9.32 -22.27
CA THR A 172 3.16 -9.27 -23.66
C THR A 172 1.69 -9.61 -23.85
N LYS A 173 1.10 -10.38 -22.95
CA LYS A 173 -0.33 -10.70 -22.98
C LYS A 173 -1.23 -9.52 -22.57
N THR A 174 -0.78 -8.67 -21.66
CA THR A 174 -1.55 -7.52 -21.16
C THR A 174 -0.66 -6.27 -21.04
N PRO A 175 -0.08 -5.78 -22.16
CA PRO A 175 0.89 -4.70 -22.13
C PRO A 175 0.31 -3.40 -21.55
N ASP A 176 -0.95 -3.07 -21.87
CA ASP A 176 -1.60 -1.86 -21.40
C ASP A 176 -1.79 -1.84 -19.89
N HIS A 177 -2.07 -2.99 -19.28
CA HIS A 177 -2.17 -3.14 -17.84
C HIS A 177 -0.83 -2.77 -17.15
N TRP A 178 0.27 -3.30 -17.65
CA TRP A 178 1.59 -3.06 -17.08
C TRP A 178 2.12 -1.65 -17.38
N LEU A 179 1.82 -1.12 -18.57
CA LEU A 179 2.07 0.28 -18.89
C LEU A 179 1.32 1.22 -17.94
N SER A 180 0.06 0.92 -17.66
CA SER A 180 -0.76 1.70 -16.71
C SER A 180 -0.18 1.65 -15.29
N LEU A 181 0.25 0.47 -14.82
CA LEU A 181 0.94 0.33 -13.53
C LEU A 181 2.25 1.12 -13.51
N TYR A 182 3.06 1.01 -14.56
CA TYR A 182 4.32 1.75 -14.67
C TYR A 182 4.09 3.27 -14.60
N LYS A 183 3.12 3.79 -15.38
CA LYS A 183 2.74 5.21 -15.32
C LYS A 183 2.30 5.64 -13.91
N THR A 184 1.60 4.77 -13.20
CA THR A 184 1.17 5.03 -11.81
C THR A 184 2.38 5.11 -10.87
N ILE A 185 3.34 4.19 -10.98
CA ILE A 185 4.58 4.21 -10.19
C ILE A 185 5.36 5.51 -10.45
N VAL A 186 5.54 5.88 -11.73
CA VAL A 186 6.23 7.13 -12.11
C VAL A 186 5.52 8.36 -11.55
N ALA A 187 4.19 8.41 -11.61
CA ALA A 187 3.41 9.53 -11.08
C ALA A 187 3.52 9.64 -9.55
N LEU A 188 3.44 8.51 -8.84
CA LEU A 188 3.63 8.45 -7.39
C LEU A 188 5.04 8.89 -6.98
N ARG A 189 6.09 8.43 -7.68
CA ARG A 189 7.47 8.88 -7.41
C ARG A 189 7.65 10.38 -7.60
N LYS A 190 7.00 10.99 -8.58
CA LYS A 190 7.00 12.45 -8.77
C LYS A 190 6.23 13.18 -7.67
N HIS A 191 5.19 12.56 -7.12
CA HIS A 191 4.34 13.17 -6.08
C HIS A 191 4.92 13.07 -4.68
N ILE A 192 5.91 12.21 -4.44
CA ILE A 192 6.43 11.88 -3.11
C ILE A 192 6.91 13.11 -2.30
N GLY A 193 7.51 14.10 -2.98
CA GLY A 193 8.02 15.31 -2.33
C GLY A 193 9.13 15.00 -1.33
N SER A 194 8.91 15.34 -0.04
CA SER A 194 9.89 15.14 1.05
C SER A 194 9.79 13.77 1.73
N ALA A 195 8.79 12.94 1.42
CA ALA A 195 8.70 11.59 1.97
C ALA A 195 9.68 10.65 1.26
N SER A 196 10.05 9.55 1.89
CA SER A 196 10.88 8.52 1.28
C SER A 196 10.04 7.54 0.48
N TRP A 197 10.63 6.97 -0.57
CA TRP A 197 9.99 5.96 -1.40
C TRP A 197 10.13 4.58 -0.77
N ASP A 198 9.04 3.85 -0.60
CA ASP A 198 8.98 2.56 0.09
C ASP A 198 8.07 1.55 -0.63
N LEU A 199 8.15 1.48 -1.96
CA LEU A 199 7.40 0.47 -2.69
C LEU A 199 8.13 -0.88 -2.65
N HIS A 200 7.60 -1.79 -1.85
CA HIS A 200 7.99 -3.20 -1.80
C HIS A 200 6.73 -4.07 -1.85
N THR A 201 6.87 -5.40 -1.85
CA THR A 201 5.76 -6.33 -2.06
C THR A 201 4.65 -6.26 -1.02
N ASP A 202 4.96 -5.91 0.22
CA ASP A 202 3.92 -5.72 1.24
C ASP A 202 3.12 -4.44 1.02
N ASN A 203 3.66 -3.48 0.23
CA ASN A 203 3.01 -2.24 -0.17
C ASN A 203 2.35 -2.32 -1.55
N ALA A 204 2.35 -3.51 -2.15
CA ALA A 204 1.61 -3.83 -3.36
C ALA A 204 0.71 -5.05 -3.12
N MET A 205 -0.54 -4.93 -3.51
CA MET A 205 -1.57 -5.97 -3.34
C MET A 205 -2.30 -6.19 -4.66
N ARG A 206 -3.29 -7.07 -4.70
CA ARG A 206 -4.08 -7.31 -5.91
C ARG A 206 -5.56 -7.38 -5.61
N ARG A 207 -6.39 -7.01 -6.57
CA ARG A 207 -7.82 -7.32 -6.61
C ARG A 207 -8.05 -8.77 -7.03
N SER A 208 -9.28 -9.25 -6.92
CA SER A 208 -9.68 -10.60 -7.33
C SER A 208 -9.53 -10.84 -8.83
N ASP A 209 -9.60 -9.80 -9.65
CA ASP A 209 -9.38 -9.84 -11.11
C ASP A 209 -7.89 -9.88 -11.50
N GLY A 210 -6.98 -9.82 -10.51
CA GLY A 210 -5.53 -9.82 -10.72
C GLY A 210 -4.91 -8.43 -10.85
N THR A 211 -5.70 -7.36 -10.86
CA THR A 211 -5.18 -5.98 -10.94
C THR A 211 -4.26 -5.68 -9.75
N VAL A 212 -3.03 -5.29 -10.04
CA VAL A 212 -2.07 -4.86 -9.02
C VAL A 212 -2.45 -3.47 -8.49
N VAL A 213 -2.44 -3.31 -7.18
CA VAL A 213 -2.80 -2.08 -6.48
C VAL A 213 -1.66 -1.69 -5.53
N ILE A 214 -1.16 -0.47 -5.65
CA ILE A 214 -0.16 0.11 -4.75
C ILE A 214 -0.88 0.65 -3.51
N THR A 215 -0.49 0.22 -2.31
CA THR A 215 -1.26 0.50 -1.09
C THR A 215 -0.57 1.44 -0.10
N ASP A 216 0.75 1.55 -0.12
CA ASP A 216 1.50 2.38 0.84
C ASP A 216 2.95 2.64 0.37
N PRO A 217 3.15 3.44 -0.69
CA PRO A 217 4.46 3.56 -1.33
C PRO A 217 5.39 4.58 -0.66
N TYR A 218 4.98 5.21 0.46
CA TYR A 218 5.70 6.29 1.11
C TYR A 218 5.99 5.99 2.58
N THR A 219 7.18 6.38 3.03
CA THR A 219 7.58 6.37 4.44
C THR A 219 8.21 7.72 4.85
N ASP A 220 8.44 7.93 6.14
CA ASP A 220 9.14 9.11 6.68
C ASP A 220 10.63 9.10 6.38
#